data_ac8568c65b174c5a71150fad90735d35
#
_entry.id   ac8568c65b174c5a71150fad90735d35
#
_cell.length_a   1.000
_cell.length_b   1.000
_cell.length_c   1.000
_cell.angle_alpha   90.00
_cell.angle_beta   90.00
_cell.angle_gamma   90.00
#
_symmetry.space_group_name_H-M   'P 1'
#
loop_
_entity.id
_entity.type
_entity.pdbx_description
1 polymer ?
#
loop_
_entity_poly.entity_id
_entity_poly.type
_entity_poly.pdbx_seq_one_letter_code
_entity_poly.pdbx_strand_id
1 'polypeptide(L)'
;MKEKILEAFRDLGFKLEEEEGMGYCFNYEGLNLLYMYNENDEEFLNIALPVIVEVESDNMLQICALLEKINSSLKYVKAYMLGNSVWLFYERELIEQREQSRTCSDYAESREKKTEGQLCGEEDLMTVISRMILHLEAGLVFARKAMAEIEETMTNGSSDDDTTESAEEIVTEEIADDDNNE
;
A
#
# COMPACT_ATOMS: atom_id res chain seq x y z
N MET A 1 10.70 -19.96 8.98
CA MET A 1 10.71 -18.98 7.86
C MET A 1 11.57 -17.75 8.17
N LYS A 2 11.45 -17.10 9.35
CA LYS A 2 12.18 -15.89 9.76
C LYS A 2 13.68 -15.92 9.45
N GLU A 3 14.42 -16.96 9.89
CA GLU A 3 15.88 -17.04 9.69
C GLU A 3 16.29 -17.08 8.22
N LYS A 4 15.51 -17.77 7.37
CA LYS A 4 15.76 -17.77 5.91
C LYS A 4 15.62 -16.38 5.28
N ILE A 5 14.63 -15.61 5.74
CA ILE A 5 14.40 -14.25 5.29
C ILE A 5 15.54 -13.33 5.75
N LEU A 6 15.93 -13.42 7.03
CA LEU A 6 17.06 -12.64 7.57
C LEU A 6 18.38 -12.97 6.88
N GLU A 7 18.61 -14.23 6.52
CA GLU A 7 19.77 -14.67 5.74
C GLU A 7 19.74 -14.04 4.34
N ALA A 8 18.59 -14.09 3.64
CA ALA A 8 18.45 -13.48 2.33
C ALA A 8 18.71 -11.95 2.34
N PHE A 9 18.29 -11.24 3.38
CA PHE A 9 18.64 -9.82 3.55
C PHE A 9 20.14 -9.61 3.74
N ARG A 10 20.82 -10.47 4.53
CA ARG A 10 22.27 -10.40 4.74
C ARG A 10 23.04 -10.71 3.46
N ASP A 11 22.57 -11.70 2.68
CA ASP A 11 23.16 -12.08 1.38
C ASP A 11 23.02 -10.97 0.34
N LEU A 12 21.94 -10.17 0.42
CA LEU A 12 21.78 -8.94 -0.35
C LEU A 12 22.68 -7.78 0.14
N GLY A 13 23.44 -7.98 1.23
CA GLY A 13 24.35 -7.00 1.78
C GLY A 13 23.71 -6.00 2.76
N PHE A 14 22.46 -6.22 3.19
CA PHE A 14 21.81 -5.35 4.15
C PHE A 14 22.31 -5.61 5.58
N LYS A 15 22.53 -4.51 6.29
CA LYS A 15 22.76 -4.54 7.73
C LYS A 15 21.41 -4.38 8.42
N LEU A 16 21.00 -5.43 9.15
CA LEU A 16 19.73 -5.44 9.88
C LEU A 16 19.96 -4.99 11.32
N GLU A 17 19.11 -4.10 11.82
CA GLU A 17 19.05 -3.66 13.20
C GLU A 17 17.68 -4.01 13.76
N GLU A 18 17.65 -4.78 14.86
CA GLU A 18 16.39 -5.22 15.45
C GLU A 18 15.73 -4.08 16.21
N GLU A 19 14.46 -3.82 15.90
CA GLU A 19 13.59 -2.88 16.59
C GLU A 19 12.56 -3.66 17.41
N GLU A 20 12.65 -3.57 18.73
CA GLU A 20 11.80 -4.32 19.64
C GLU A 20 10.31 -4.08 19.37
N GLY A 21 9.58 -5.16 19.13
CA GLY A 21 8.14 -5.13 18.87
C GLY A 21 7.72 -4.71 17.46
N MET A 22 8.67 -4.36 16.58
CA MET A 22 8.36 -3.96 15.19
C MET A 22 9.00 -4.86 14.13
N GLY A 23 10.25 -5.29 14.33
CA GLY A 23 10.95 -6.12 13.34
C GLY A 23 12.40 -5.73 13.13
N TYR A 24 12.84 -5.58 11.89
CA TYR A 24 14.24 -5.34 11.52
C TYR A 24 14.36 -4.15 10.58
N CYS A 25 15.01 -3.08 11.05
CA CYS A 25 15.33 -1.91 10.23
C CYS A 25 16.54 -2.18 9.35
N PHE A 26 16.50 -1.65 8.13
CA PHE A 26 17.62 -1.66 7.20
C PHE A 26 17.59 -0.42 6.29
N ASN A 27 18.75 -0.07 5.73
CA ASN A 27 18.86 1.07 4.83
C ASN A 27 19.10 0.62 3.39
N TYR A 28 18.37 1.23 2.46
CA TYR A 28 18.55 1.10 1.03
C TYR A 28 18.56 2.49 0.39
N GLU A 29 19.68 2.89 -0.20
CA GLU A 29 19.86 4.17 -0.91
C GLU A 29 19.38 5.41 -0.11
N GLY A 30 19.59 5.39 1.20
CA GLY A 30 19.18 6.46 2.10
C GLY A 30 17.73 6.36 2.59
N LEU A 31 16.98 5.35 2.15
CA LEU A 31 15.65 5.03 2.69
C LEU A 31 15.79 4.07 3.87
N ASN A 32 15.18 4.40 4.98
CA ASN A 32 15.06 3.49 6.12
C ASN A 32 13.80 2.65 5.94
N LEU A 33 14.00 1.36 5.75
CA LEU A 33 12.96 0.37 5.54
C LEU A 33 12.87 -0.55 6.76
N LEU A 34 11.71 -1.17 6.94
CA LEU A 34 11.42 -2.07 8.05
C LEU A 34 10.90 -3.40 7.51
N TYR A 35 11.60 -4.50 7.80
CA TYR A 35 11.03 -5.83 7.68
C TYR A 35 10.19 -6.11 8.93
N MET A 36 8.88 -6.11 8.79
CA MET A 36 7.93 -6.37 9.87
C MET A 36 7.71 -7.88 10.01
N TYR A 37 8.13 -8.42 11.15
CA TYR A 37 7.96 -9.84 11.42
C TYR A 37 6.80 -10.07 12.38
N ASN A 38 5.91 -10.99 12.01
CA ASN A 38 4.80 -11.42 12.84
C ASN A 38 4.90 -12.93 13.07
N GLU A 39 5.07 -13.34 14.33
CA GLU A 39 5.18 -14.76 14.71
C GLU A 39 3.91 -15.58 14.43
N ASN A 40 2.76 -14.91 14.35
CA ASN A 40 1.49 -15.56 14.04
C ASN A 40 1.21 -15.67 12.55
N ASP A 41 2.08 -15.10 11.70
CA ASP A 41 1.89 -15.01 10.27
C ASP A 41 3.24 -15.11 9.54
N GLU A 42 3.97 -16.20 9.81
CA GLU A 42 5.31 -16.43 9.25
C GLU A 42 5.33 -16.65 7.73
N GLU A 43 4.16 -16.88 7.14
CA GLU A 43 4.00 -17.11 5.71
C GLU A 43 4.01 -15.79 4.91
N PHE A 44 3.86 -14.64 5.59
CA PHE A 44 3.91 -13.33 4.93
C PHE A 44 5.25 -12.62 5.13
N LEU A 45 5.78 -12.15 4.02
CA LEU A 45 6.88 -11.19 3.99
C LEU A 45 6.29 -9.79 3.87
N ASN A 46 6.51 -8.97 4.90
CA ASN A 46 6.04 -7.60 4.95
C ASN A 46 7.22 -6.64 5.06
N ILE A 47 7.39 -5.76 4.07
CA ILE A 47 8.36 -4.68 4.10
C ILE A 47 7.61 -3.35 4.08
N ALA A 48 7.95 -2.47 5.02
CA ALA A 48 7.36 -1.15 5.15
C ALA A 48 8.39 -0.05 4.91
N LEU A 49 7.92 1.05 4.35
CA LEU A 49 8.63 2.33 4.33
C LEU A 49 7.88 3.29 5.28
N PRO A 50 8.44 3.52 6.49
CA PRO A 50 7.79 4.34 7.50
C PRO A 50 7.86 5.83 7.17
N VAL A 51 6.88 6.57 7.67
CA VAL A 51 6.85 8.04 7.72
C VAL A 51 7.16 8.72 6.38
N ILE A 52 6.35 8.44 5.35
CA ILE A 52 6.50 9.13 4.06
C ILE A 52 5.95 10.57 4.10
N VAL A 53 4.99 10.81 5.00
CA VAL A 53 4.42 12.12 5.30
C VAL A 53 3.84 12.13 6.71
N GLU A 54 3.94 13.25 7.41
CA GLU A 54 3.32 13.46 8.72
C GLU A 54 1.87 13.93 8.55
N VAL A 55 1.02 13.50 9.47
CA VAL A 55 -0.42 13.82 9.48
C VAL A 55 -0.67 14.87 10.54
N GLU A 56 -1.20 16.00 10.12
CA GLU A 56 -1.60 17.12 10.96
C GLU A 56 -3.10 17.41 10.76
N SER A 57 -3.68 18.23 11.63
CA SER A 57 -5.12 18.52 11.55
C SER A 57 -5.51 19.31 10.29
N ASP A 58 -4.61 20.09 9.75
CA ASP A 58 -4.81 20.94 8.58
C ASP A 58 -4.57 20.23 7.24
N ASN A 59 -3.83 19.10 7.23
CA ASN A 59 -3.57 18.34 6.01
C ASN A 59 -4.39 17.04 5.89
N MET A 60 -5.31 16.75 6.83
CA MET A 60 -6.04 15.49 6.89
C MET A 60 -6.79 15.17 5.58
N LEU A 61 -7.37 16.17 4.93
CA LEU A 61 -8.11 15.96 3.68
C LEU A 61 -7.16 15.57 2.53
N GLN A 62 -6.00 16.22 2.44
CA GLN A 62 -4.95 15.89 1.48
C GLN A 62 -4.43 14.46 1.72
N ILE A 63 -4.25 14.08 2.98
CA ILE A 63 -3.81 12.73 3.36
C ILE A 63 -4.86 11.68 2.95
N CYS A 64 -6.14 11.90 3.19
CA CYS A 64 -7.20 11.00 2.74
C CYS A 64 -7.20 10.81 1.21
N ALA A 65 -7.06 11.92 0.46
CA ALA A 65 -6.97 11.88 -0.99
C ALA A 65 -5.70 11.15 -1.46
N LEU A 66 -4.56 11.35 -0.79
CA LEU A 66 -3.31 10.65 -1.07
C LEU A 66 -3.44 9.15 -0.86
N LEU A 67 -3.99 8.71 0.29
CA LEU A 67 -4.21 7.29 0.60
C LEU A 67 -5.09 6.62 -0.46
N GLU A 68 -6.20 7.27 -0.82
CA GLU A 68 -7.10 6.77 -1.86
C GLU A 68 -6.38 6.65 -3.19
N LYS A 69 -5.63 7.68 -3.61
CA LYS A 69 -4.91 7.71 -4.88
C LYS A 69 -3.81 6.63 -4.95
N ILE A 70 -3.04 6.42 -3.87
CA ILE A 70 -2.04 5.36 -3.80
C ILE A 70 -2.71 4.00 -3.89
N ASN A 71 -3.71 3.75 -3.03
CA ASN A 71 -4.34 2.44 -2.89
C ASN A 71 -5.17 2.01 -4.12
N SER A 72 -5.71 2.96 -4.87
CA SER A 72 -6.43 2.70 -6.13
C SER A 72 -5.51 2.54 -7.33
N SER A 73 -4.35 3.21 -7.35
CA SER A 73 -3.45 3.25 -8.51
C SER A 73 -2.37 2.16 -8.46
N LEU A 74 -1.84 1.84 -7.28
CA LEU A 74 -0.74 0.89 -7.13
C LEU A 74 -1.27 -0.51 -6.78
N LYS A 75 -0.71 -1.55 -7.43
CA LYS A 75 -1.16 -2.93 -7.25
C LYS A 75 -0.60 -3.59 -6.00
N TYR A 76 0.69 -3.42 -5.75
CA TYR A 76 1.44 -4.16 -4.73
C TYR A 76 1.71 -3.34 -3.47
N VAL A 77 1.87 -2.04 -3.65
CA VAL A 77 2.14 -1.11 -2.56
C VAL A 77 0.82 -0.56 -2.04
N LYS A 78 0.67 -0.54 -0.73
CA LYS A 78 -0.47 0.03 -0.02
C LYS A 78 0.01 1.09 0.96
N ALA A 79 -0.83 2.09 1.17
CA ALA A 79 -0.57 3.17 2.11
C ALA A 79 -1.59 3.14 3.24
N TYR A 80 -1.10 3.24 4.46
CA TYR A 80 -1.93 3.32 5.66
C TYR A 80 -1.44 4.44 6.56
N MET A 81 -2.37 4.99 7.32
CA MET A 81 -2.06 5.92 8.38
C MET A 81 -1.80 5.14 9.68
N LEU A 82 -0.59 5.27 10.23
CA LEU A 82 -0.19 4.70 11.51
C LEU A 82 0.20 5.82 12.47
N GLY A 83 -0.56 5.98 13.54
CA GLY A 83 -0.41 7.12 14.44
C GLY A 83 -0.65 8.43 13.69
N ASN A 84 0.34 9.29 13.69
CA ASN A 84 0.33 10.59 13.01
C ASN A 84 1.19 10.62 11.73
N SER A 85 1.35 9.50 11.05
CA SER A 85 2.14 9.43 9.83
C SER A 85 1.59 8.42 8.83
N VAL A 86 1.87 8.64 7.56
CA VAL A 86 1.55 7.71 6.47
C VAL A 86 2.74 6.81 6.19
N TRP A 87 2.48 5.53 6.05
CA TRP A 87 3.46 4.50 5.76
C TRP A 87 3.10 3.80 4.45
N LEU A 88 4.10 3.33 3.71
CA LEU A 88 3.90 2.43 2.58
C LEU A 88 4.24 1.00 2.99
N PHE A 89 3.45 0.06 2.52
CA PHE A 89 3.60 -1.37 2.79
C PHE A 89 3.64 -2.15 1.49
N TYR A 90 4.46 -3.17 1.46
CA TYR A 90 4.36 -4.26 0.50
C TYR A 90 4.32 -5.57 1.27
N GLU A 91 3.22 -6.27 1.12
CA GLU A 91 2.96 -7.57 1.77
C GLU A 91 2.86 -8.65 0.71
N ARG A 92 3.49 -9.78 0.96
CA ARG A 92 3.46 -10.91 0.05
C ARG A 92 3.48 -12.22 0.81
N GLU A 93 2.58 -13.12 0.46
CA GLU A 93 2.61 -14.51 0.88
C GLU A 93 3.81 -15.23 0.26
N LEU A 94 4.56 -15.94 1.11
CA LEU A 94 5.66 -16.82 0.73
C LEU A 94 5.12 -18.24 0.66
N ILE A 95 4.79 -18.71 -0.54
CA ILE A 95 4.31 -20.07 -0.75
C ILE A 95 5.52 -21.01 -0.60
N GLU A 96 5.63 -21.70 0.54
CA GLU A 96 6.48 -22.88 0.61
C GLU A 96 5.85 -23.93 -0.29
N GLN A 97 6.54 -24.32 -1.35
CA GLN A 97 6.18 -25.53 -2.07
C GLN A 97 6.35 -26.70 -1.08
N ARG A 98 5.25 -27.10 -0.43
CA ARG A 98 5.19 -28.43 0.17
C ARG A 98 5.54 -29.38 -0.96
N GLU A 99 6.66 -30.10 -0.81
CA GLU A 99 6.99 -31.25 -1.63
C GLU A 99 5.74 -32.13 -1.69
N GLN A 100 4.91 -31.91 -2.70
CA GLN A 100 3.91 -32.87 -3.07
C GLN A 100 4.71 -34.04 -3.66
N SER A 101 5.18 -34.93 -2.81
CA SER A 101 5.50 -36.28 -3.17
C SER A 101 4.19 -36.94 -3.64
N ARG A 102 3.68 -36.50 -4.78
CA ARG A 102 2.77 -37.32 -5.56
C ARG A 102 3.64 -38.36 -6.22
N THR A 103 3.73 -39.51 -5.55
CA THR A 103 4.04 -40.75 -6.18
C THR A 103 3.01 -40.99 -7.28
N CYS A 104 3.24 -40.42 -8.45
CA CYS A 104 2.65 -40.91 -9.68
C CYS A 104 3.41 -42.19 -10.08
N SER A 105 3.18 -43.27 -9.32
CA SER A 105 3.30 -44.59 -9.83
C SER A 105 2.12 -44.80 -10.78
N ASP A 106 2.45 -45.34 -11.95
CA ASP A 106 1.56 -45.84 -13.00
C ASP A 106 0.93 -44.79 -13.93
N TYR A 107 1.71 -44.39 -14.92
CA TYR A 107 1.39 -44.44 -16.35
C TYR A 107 2.66 -44.12 -17.12
N ALA A 108 3.45 -45.21 -17.33
CA ALA A 108 4.52 -45.20 -18.30
C ALA A 108 3.94 -45.33 -19.72
N GLU A 109 4.69 -44.74 -20.61
CA GLU A 109 4.71 -44.93 -22.08
C GLU A 109 3.95 -43.91 -22.92
N SER A 110 4.77 -43.18 -23.61
CA SER A 110 4.60 -42.56 -24.93
C SER A 110 4.55 -41.06 -24.97
N ARG A 111 5.66 -40.45 -25.15
CA ARG A 111 6.07 -39.59 -26.28
C ARG A 111 7.13 -38.58 -25.86
N GLU A 112 8.32 -38.83 -26.38
CA GLU A 112 9.33 -37.81 -26.59
C GLU A 112 8.74 -36.63 -27.39
N LYS A 113 8.81 -35.44 -26.78
CA LYS A 113 9.29 -34.25 -27.49
C LYS A 113 9.50 -33.11 -26.48
N LYS A 114 10.76 -32.76 -26.38
CA LYS A 114 11.24 -31.52 -25.76
C LYS A 114 10.42 -30.32 -26.20
N THR A 115 9.83 -29.66 -25.24
CA THR A 115 9.69 -28.20 -25.27
C THR A 115 10.16 -27.75 -23.92
N GLU A 116 11.27 -27.03 -23.88
CA GLU A 116 11.73 -26.29 -22.72
C GLU A 116 10.67 -25.22 -22.38
N GLY A 117 9.63 -25.66 -21.72
CA GLY A 117 8.71 -24.83 -20.99
C GLY A 117 9.41 -24.52 -19.67
N GLN A 118 9.93 -23.34 -19.56
CA GLN A 118 10.43 -22.73 -18.33
C GLN A 118 9.34 -22.91 -17.27
N LEU A 119 9.45 -23.99 -16.47
CA LEU A 119 8.69 -24.10 -15.24
C LEU A 119 8.98 -22.84 -14.45
N CYS A 120 7.92 -22.22 -13.96
CA CYS A 120 8.00 -21.12 -12.99
C CYS A 120 8.85 -21.63 -11.81
N GLY A 121 10.17 -21.38 -11.88
CA GLY A 121 11.11 -21.76 -10.83
C GLY A 121 10.71 -21.07 -9.54
N GLU A 122 11.03 -21.71 -8.43
CA GLU A 122 10.98 -21.07 -7.10
C GLU A 122 11.59 -19.68 -7.21
N GLU A 123 10.79 -18.67 -6.95
CA GLU A 123 11.30 -17.30 -6.96
C GLU A 123 12.20 -17.16 -5.73
N ASP A 124 13.48 -16.95 -5.96
CA ASP A 124 14.48 -16.80 -4.91
C ASP A 124 14.13 -15.63 -3.99
N LEU A 125 14.23 -15.84 -2.67
CA LEU A 125 13.90 -14.83 -1.65
C LEU A 125 14.64 -13.49 -1.88
N MET A 126 15.89 -13.56 -2.32
CA MET A 126 16.67 -12.35 -2.62
C MET A 126 16.03 -11.55 -3.76
N THR A 127 15.56 -12.23 -4.80
CA THR A 127 14.82 -11.61 -5.92
C THR A 127 13.50 -11.02 -5.46
N VAL A 128 12.77 -11.72 -4.59
CA VAL A 128 11.50 -11.25 -4.01
C VAL A 128 11.72 -9.97 -3.20
N ILE A 129 12.67 -10.01 -2.26
CA ILE A 129 13.00 -8.86 -1.39
C ILE A 129 13.45 -7.66 -2.23
N SER A 130 14.35 -7.86 -3.17
CA SER A 130 14.83 -6.78 -4.06
C SER A 130 13.70 -6.13 -4.83
N ARG A 131 12.78 -6.94 -5.37
CA ARG A 131 11.60 -6.43 -6.09
C ARG A 131 10.65 -5.67 -5.18
N MET A 132 10.43 -6.13 -3.95
CA MET A 132 9.58 -5.43 -2.97
C MET A 132 10.14 -4.05 -2.63
N ILE A 133 11.46 -3.96 -2.40
CA ILE A 133 12.15 -2.70 -2.13
C ILE A 133 12.00 -1.72 -3.31
N LEU A 134 12.24 -2.17 -4.54
CA LEU A 134 12.08 -1.33 -5.74
C LEU A 134 10.64 -0.84 -5.93
N HIS A 135 9.63 -1.65 -5.58
CA HIS A 135 8.24 -1.22 -5.65
C HIS A 135 7.90 -0.19 -4.57
N LEU A 136 8.46 -0.31 -3.36
CA LEU A 136 8.30 0.69 -2.30
C LEU A 136 8.96 2.02 -2.67
N GLU A 137 10.16 1.99 -3.26
CA GLU A 137 10.82 3.17 -3.81
C GLU A 137 9.96 3.84 -4.89
N ALA A 138 9.49 3.08 -5.88
CA ALA A 138 8.60 3.59 -6.91
C ALA A 138 7.28 4.13 -6.32
N GLY A 139 6.75 3.47 -5.28
CA GLY A 139 5.59 3.93 -4.52
C GLY A 139 5.81 5.27 -3.84
N LEU A 140 7.00 5.49 -3.27
CA LEU A 140 7.38 6.77 -2.67
C LEU A 140 7.44 7.89 -3.72
N VAL A 141 8.04 7.62 -4.87
CA VAL A 141 8.09 8.58 -5.99
C VAL A 141 6.67 8.94 -6.45
N PHE A 142 5.80 7.92 -6.58
CA PHE A 142 4.40 8.13 -6.93
C PHE A 142 3.67 8.97 -5.86
N ALA A 143 3.86 8.66 -4.58
CA ALA A 143 3.22 9.36 -3.47
C ALA A 143 3.60 10.85 -3.44
N ARG A 144 4.88 11.17 -3.63
CA ARG A 144 5.36 12.56 -3.69
C ARG A 144 4.72 13.35 -4.84
N LYS A 145 4.64 12.71 -6.02
CA LYS A 145 3.97 13.33 -7.18
C LYS A 145 2.48 13.54 -6.94
N ALA A 146 1.81 12.52 -6.41
CA ALA A 146 0.39 12.58 -6.09
C ALA A 146 0.07 13.66 -5.07
N MET A 147 0.92 13.83 -4.04
CA MET A 147 0.73 14.87 -3.03
C MET A 147 0.83 16.27 -3.64
N ALA A 148 1.84 16.52 -4.49
CA ALA A 148 1.98 17.80 -5.17
C ALA A 148 0.77 18.14 -6.07
N GLU A 149 0.22 17.15 -6.79
CA GLU A 149 -0.99 17.32 -7.61
C GLU A 149 -2.23 17.64 -6.75
N ILE A 150 -2.37 16.99 -5.57
CA ILE A 150 -3.46 17.25 -4.62
C ILE A 150 -3.37 18.66 -4.06
N GLU A 151 -2.19 19.10 -3.62
CA GLU A 151 -1.96 20.46 -3.10
C GLU A 151 -2.28 21.53 -4.14
N GLU A 152 -1.85 21.35 -5.39
CA GLU A 152 -2.15 22.25 -6.49
C GLU A 152 -3.66 22.36 -6.76
N THR A 153 -4.35 21.23 -6.73
CA THR A 153 -5.81 21.19 -6.97
C THR A 153 -6.57 21.93 -5.87
N MET A 154 -6.18 21.74 -4.62
CA MET A 154 -6.84 22.38 -3.47
C MET A 154 -6.57 23.90 -3.39
N THR A 155 -5.39 24.34 -3.78
CA THR A 155 -5.07 25.78 -3.82
C THR A 155 -5.81 26.50 -4.94
N ASN A 156 -5.97 25.89 -6.11
CA ASN A 156 -6.68 26.47 -7.26
C ASN A 156 -8.22 26.46 -7.08
N GLY A 157 -8.76 25.52 -6.30
CA GLY A 157 -10.21 25.42 -6.04
C GLY A 157 -10.75 26.44 -5.04
N SER A 158 -9.89 27.13 -4.28
CA SER A 158 -10.32 28.13 -3.28
C SER A 158 -10.45 29.57 -3.82
N SER A 159 -10.24 29.79 -5.12
CA SER A 159 -10.26 31.13 -5.71
C SER A 159 -11.54 31.48 -6.48
N ASP A 160 -12.52 30.56 -6.61
CA ASP A 160 -13.72 30.77 -7.44
C ASP A 160 -15.05 30.92 -6.69
N ASP A 161 -15.05 31.07 -5.37
CA ASP A 161 -16.31 31.21 -4.61
C ASP A 161 -16.46 32.61 -3.97
N ASP A 162 -16.37 33.69 -4.80
CA ASP A 162 -16.86 35.02 -4.46
C ASP A 162 -17.81 35.55 -5.55
N THR A 163 -18.91 34.82 -5.75
CA THR A 163 -20.09 35.33 -6.44
C THR A 163 -21.22 35.38 -5.45
N THR A 164 -21.36 36.55 -4.82
CA THR A 164 -22.56 37.03 -4.14
C THR A 164 -23.76 36.91 -5.07
N GLU A 165 -24.57 35.88 -4.89
CA GLU A 165 -25.96 35.92 -5.35
C GLU A 165 -26.86 36.39 -4.21
N SER A 166 -27.42 37.55 -4.49
CA SER A 166 -28.37 38.29 -3.71
C SER A 166 -29.60 37.44 -3.34
N ALA A 167 -29.93 37.51 -2.06
CA ALA A 167 -31.18 37.01 -1.51
C ALA A 167 -32.37 37.67 -2.22
N GLU A 168 -33.14 36.92 -2.97
CA GLU A 168 -34.49 37.29 -3.38
C GLU A 168 -35.49 36.77 -2.35
N GLU A 169 -36.29 37.73 -1.92
CA GLU A 169 -37.42 37.74 -1.02
C GLU A 169 -38.42 36.60 -1.31
N ILE A 170 -38.58 35.70 -0.36
CA ILE A 170 -39.76 34.77 -0.39
C ILE A 170 -40.90 35.48 0.35
N VAL A 171 -41.87 35.91 -0.46
CA VAL A 171 -43.15 36.44 -0.04
C VAL A 171 -43.90 35.36 0.77
N THR A 172 -44.23 35.70 2.01
CA THR A 172 -45.16 34.93 2.84
C THR A 172 -46.58 35.18 2.34
N GLU A 173 -47.23 34.20 1.74
CA GLU A 173 -48.71 34.17 1.60
C GLU A 173 -49.33 33.62 2.87
N GLU A 174 -50.11 34.50 3.53
CA GLU A 174 -51.02 34.18 4.60
C GLU A 174 -52.13 33.24 4.08
N ILE A 175 -52.30 32.10 4.69
CA ILE A 175 -53.52 31.29 4.54
C ILE A 175 -54.44 31.68 5.69
N ALA A 176 -55.53 32.35 5.30
CA ALA A 176 -56.62 32.70 6.19
C ALA A 176 -57.42 31.47 6.65
N ASP A 177 -57.67 31.45 7.94
CA ASP A 177 -58.67 30.59 8.59
C ASP A 177 -60.04 30.76 7.95
N ASP A 178 -60.67 29.67 7.67
CA ASP A 178 -62.18 29.66 7.46
C ASP A 178 -62.80 28.57 8.35
N ASP A 179 -63.18 29.03 9.55
CA ASP A 179 -64.19 28.37 10.38
C ASP A 179 -65.50 28.44 9.68
N ASN A 180 -66.20 27.32 9.44
CA ASN A 180 -67.65 27.20 9.71
C ASN A 180 -68.20 25.76 9.50
N ASN A 181 -68.57 25.20 10.62
CA ASN A 181 -70.00 24.84 10.92
C ASN A 181 -70.69 23.70 10.11
N GLU A 182 -70.94 22.63 10.72
CA GLU A 182 -72.10 21.80 11.09
C GLU A 182 -71.75 20.36 11.40
#